data_0b0c4475fcf84e7f955e435a1f305a21
#
_entry.id   0b0c4475fcf84e7f955e435a1f305a21
#
_cell.length_a   1.000
_cell.length_b   1.000
_cell.length_c   1.000
_cell.angle_alpha   90.00
_cell.angle_beta   90.00
_cell.angle_gamma   90.00
#
_symmetry.space_group_name_H-M   'P 1'
#
loop_
_entity.id
_entity.type
_entity.pdbx_description
1 polymer ?
#
loop_
_entity_poly.entity_id
_entity_poly.type
_entity_poly.pdbx_seq_one_letter_code
_entity_poly.pdbx_strand_id
1 'polypeptide(L)'
;MSFFIEKEVECNFNFDYEKVAETVVSASLEHESFPYEAEVNLTLTDNEGIHAINKEYRQIDRHTDVLSFPMLSYETPGDFSFLSDENEDDFNPDTGEVMLGDIIISVDKVKEQALEYGHSEKREFAFLITHSMLHLFGYDHMEADEAVVMEEHQRKILDALGITR
;
A
#
# COMPACT_ATOMS: atom_id res chain seq x y z
N MET A 1 -12.78 -9.18 -1.78
CA MET A 1 -11.64 -8.32 -2.13
C MET A 1 -11.15 -8.64 -3.52
N SER A 2 -10.96 -7.62 -4.34
CA SER A 2 -10.29 -7.74 -5.62
C SER A 2 -8.93 -7.07 -5.52
N PHE A 3 -7.89 -7.82 -5.80
CA PHE A 3 -6.51 -7.34 -5.73
C PHE A 3 -5.81 -7.67 -7.04
N PHE A 4 -5.37 -6.63 -7.75
CA PHE A 4 -4.75 -6.76 -9.07
C PHE A 4 -3.28 -6.35 -8.99
N ILE A 5 -2.42 -7.18 -9.58
CA ILE A 5 -0.99 -6.89 -9.69
C ILE A 5 -0.64 -6.73 -11.16
N GLU A 6 -0.09 -5.58 -11.50
CA GLU A 6 0.46 -5.29 -12.81
C GLU A 6 1.98 -5.20 -12.72
N LYS A 7 2.68 -5.92 -13.58
CA LYS A 7 4.14 -5.91 -13.64
C LYS A 7 4.59 -5.17 -14.90
N GLU A 8 5.31 -4.09 -14.71
CA GLU A 8 5.94 -3.36 -15.80
C GLU A 8 7.37 -3.81 -16.06
N VAL A 9 7.94 -4.57 -15.13
CA VAL A 9 9.31 -5.10 -15.18
C VAL A 9 9.34 -6.52 -14.68
N GLU A 10 10.43 -7.23 -14.94
CA GLU A 10 10.67 -8.55 -14.39
C GLU A 10 10.91 -8.47 -12.89
N CYS A 11 10.19 -9.29 -12.12
CA CYS A 11 10.29 -9.30 -10.66
C CYS A 11 11.05 -10.54 -10.20
N ASN A 12 12.36 -10.41 -10.00
CA ASN A 12 13.26 -11.50 -9.62
C ASN A 12 13.41 -11.57 -8.09
N PHE A 13 12.29 -11.78 -7.39
CA PHE A 13 12.31 -11.99 -5.96
C PHE A 13 12.48 -13.47 -5.62
N ASN A 14 13.09 -13.76 -4.47
CA ASN A 14 13.32 -15.11 -3.97
C ASN A 14 12.16 -15.64 -3.10
N PHE A 15 10.99 -15.04 -3.23
CA PHE A 15 9.79 -15.43 -2.49
C PHE A 15 8.56 -15.24 -3.40
N ASP A 16 7.42 -15.80 -3.00
CA ASP A 16 6.15 -15.66 -3.71
C ASP A 16 5.54 -14.27 -3.42
N TYR A 17 5.97 -13.28 -4.17
CA TYR A 17 5.59 -11.88 -3.94
C TYR A 17 4.09 -11.63 -4.18
N GLU A 18 3.46 -12.35 -5.09
CA GLU A 18 2.02 -12.21 -5.34
C GLU A 18 1.22 -12.63 -4.12
N LYS A 19 1.59 -13.77 -3.53
CA LYS A 19 0.93 -14.27 -2.31
C LYS A 19 1.20 -13.38 -1.11
N VAL A 20 2.42 -12.91 -0.95
CA VAL A 20 2.78 -11.99 0.15
C VAL A 20 1.98 -10.69 0.03
N ALA A 21 1.91 -10.13 -1.17
CA ALA A 21 1.16 -8.89 -1.41
C ALA A 21 -0.32 -9.06 -1.06
N GLU A 22 -0.96 -10.11 -1.55
CA GLU A 22 -2.37 -10.39 -1.25
C GLU A 22 -2.61 -10.60 0.24
N THR A 23 -1.73 -11.34 0.90
CA THR A 23 -1.82 -11.60 2.34
C THR A 23 -1.71 -10.31 3.15
N VAL A 24 -0.77 -9.43 2.81
CA VAL A 24 -0.57 -8.16 3.52
C VAL A 24 -1.75 -7.22 3.30
N VAL A 25 -2.25 -7.12 2.08
CA VAL A 25 -3.42 -6.27 1.78
C VAL A 25 -4.64 -6.77 2.56
N SER A 26 -4.89 -8.07 2.55
CA SER A 26 -6.01 -8.68 3.28
C SER A 26 -5.89 -8.46 4.79
N ALA A 27 -4.69 -8.65 5.35
CA ALA A 27 -4.45 -8.43 6.78
C ALA A 27 -4.62 -6.96 7.17
N SER A 28 -4.25 -6.03 6.30
CA SER A 28 -4.43 -4.60 6.53
C SER A 28 -5.91 -4.21 6.58
N LEU A 29 -6.70 -4.73 5.66
CA LEU A 29 -8.15 -4.52 5.64
C LEU A 29 -8.81 -5.08 6.92
N GLU A 30 -8.40 -6.27 7.33
CA GLU A 30 -8.91 -6.91 8.54
C GLU A 30 -8.53 -6.13 9.80
N HIS A 31 -7.27 -5.69 9.89
CA HIS A 31 -6.76 -4.91 11.04
C HIS A 31 -7.58 -3.63 11.23
N GLU A 32 -7.93 -2.95 10.15
CA GLU A 32 -8.70 -1.69 10.19
C GLU A 32 -10.21 -1.93 10.25
N SER A 33 -10.66 -3.18 10.25
CA SER A 33 -12.09 -3.55 10.22
C SER A 33 -12.83 -2.85 9.08
N PHE A 34 -12.23 -2.87 7.89
CA PHE A 34 -12.81 -2.21 6.71
C PHE A 34 -14.20 -2.80 6.42
N PRO A 35 -15.26 -1.95 6.36
CA PRO A 35 -16.64 -2.43 6.41
C PRO A 35 -17.22 -2.97 5.10
N TYR A 36 -16.49 -2.88 4.00
CA TYR A 36 -16.93 -3.30 2.67
C TYR A 36 -15.88 -4.19 2.01
N GLU A 37 -16.27 -4.80 0.88
CA GLU A 37 -15.28 -5.39 0.00
C GLU A 37 -14.51 -4.29 -0.71
N ALA A 38 -13.20 -4.46 -0.85
CA ALA A 38 -12.31 -3.44 -1.40
C ALA A 38 -11.64 -3.89 -2.68
N GLU A 39 -11.35 -2.93 -3.55
CA GLU A 39 -10.51 -3.11 -4.73
C GLU A 39 -9.21 -2.33 -4.54
N VAL A 40 -8.08 -3.01 -4.69
CA VAL A 40 -6.74 -2.42 -4.58
C VAL A 40 -5.91 -2.86 -5.78
N ASN A 41 -5.17 -1.92 -6.37
CA ASN A 41 -4.27 -2.19 -7.49
C ASN A 41 -2.82 -1.96 -7.06
N LEU A 42 -1.95 -2.91 -7.40
CA LEU A 42 -0.52 -2.81 -7.17
C LEU A 42 0.22 -2.88 -8.49
N THR A 43 1.07 -1.89 -8.76
CA THR A 43 1.96 -1.88 -9.91
C THR A 43 3.40 -2.06 -9.43
N LEU A 44 4.11 -3.01 -10.02
CA LEU A 44 5.53 -3.25 -9.76
C LEU A 44 6.33 -2.72 -10.94
N THR A 45 7.22 -1.77 -10.66
CA THR A 45 8.06 -1.12 -11.65
C THR A 45 9.50 -1.02 -11.14
N ASP A 46 10.37 -0.31 -11.86
CA ASP A 46 11.75 -0.07 -11.46
C ASP A 46 11.96 1.39 -11.04
N ASN A 47 13.19 1.76 -10.72
CA ASN A 47 13.54 3.12 -10.30
C ASN A 47 13.20 4.14 -11.38
N GLU A 48 13.42 3.82 -12.64
CA GLU A 48 13.12 4.71 -13.77
C GLU A 48 11.60 4.91 -13.91
N GLY A 49 10.84 3.81 -13.83
CA GLY A 49 9.38 3.86 -13.95
C GLY A 49 8.72 4.64 -12.82
N ILE A 50 9.13 4.42 -11.58
CA ILE A 50 8.54 5.14 -10.43
C ILE A 50 8.96 6.61 -10.42
N HIS A 51 10.18 6.91 -10.90
CA HIS A 51 10.63 8.29 -11.08
C HIS A 51 9.72 9.05 -12.05
N ALA A 52 9.40 8.44 -13.18
CA ALA A 52 8.52 9.05 -14.18
C ALA A 52 7.13 9.34 -13.60
N ILE A 53 6.57 8.42 -12.83
CA ILE A 53 5.25 8.57 -12.20
C ILE A 53 5.30 9.67 -11.12
N ASN A 54 6.34 9.67 -10.29
CA ASN A 54 6.51 10.67 -9.24
C ASN A 54 6.62 12.07 -9.82
N LYS A 55 7.34 12.22 -10.92
CA LYS A 55 7.49 13.49 -11.64
C LYS A 55 6.16 13.95 -12.24
N GLU A 56 5.44 13.06 -12.92
CA GLU A 56 4.18 13.38 -13.60
C GLU A 56 3.05 13.74 -12.63
N TYR A 57 2.85 12.93 -11.59
CA TYR A 57 1.68 13.05 -10.71
C TYR A 57 1.92 13.83 -9.42
N ARG A 58 3.16 13.92 -8.96
CA ARG A 58 3.50 14.62 -7.72
C ARG A 58 4.45 15.78 -7.91
N GLN A 59 4.94 16.01 -9.12
CA GLN A 59 5.91 17.05 -9.49
C GLN A 59 7.22 16.93 -8.70
N ILE A 60 7.59 15.70 -8.35
CA ILE A 60 8.85 15.40 -7.66
C ILE A 60 9.76 14.65 -8.64
N ASP A 61 10.83 15.32 -9.07
CA ASP A 61 11.75 14.79 -10.08
C ASP A 61 12.82 13.90 -9.46
N ARG A 62 12.40 12.75 -8.92
CA ARG A 62 13.29 11.73 -8.35
C ARG A 62 12.55 10.40 -8.20
N HIS A 63 13.32 9.30 -8.10
CA HIS A 63 12.74 8.01 -7.76
C HIS A 63 12.45 7.92 -6.25
N THR A 64 11.58 7.01 -5.89
CA THR A 64 11.21 6.70 -4.50
C THR A 64 10.99 5.20 -4.39
N ASP A 65 10.65 4.71 -3.20
CA ASP A 65 10.40 3.29 -2.96
C ASP A 65 8.95 2.90 -3.27
N VAL A 66 7.99 3.66 -2.78
CA VAL A 66 6.56 3.39 -2.93
C VAL A 66 5.78 4.69 -3.13
N LEU A 67 4.75 4.62 -3.97
CA LEU A 67 3.77 5.70 -4.15
C LEU A 67 2.39 5.16 -3.82
N SER A 68 1.60 5.96 -3.12
CA SER A 68 0.23 5.64 -2.73
C SER A 68 -0.71 6.68 -3.32
N PHE A 69 -1.75 6.21 -4.01
CA PHE A 69 -2.77 7.08 -4.61
C PHE A 69 -4.14 6.71 -4.03
N PRO A 70 -4.51 7.29 -2.86
CA PRO A 70 -5.81 7.02 -2.26
C PRO A 70 -6.95 7.54 -3.14
N MET A 71 -8.00 6.75 -3.28
CA MET A 71 -9.23 7.16 -3.99
C MET A 71 -10.26 7.74 -3.05
N LEU A 72 -10.09 7.56 -1.74
CA LEU A 72 -11.01 8.06 -0.71
C LEU A 72 -10.39 9.26 0.02
N SER A 73 -11.25 10.13 0.53
CA SER A 73 -10.84 11.28 1.34
C SER A 73 -11.33 11.09 2.78
N TYR A 74 -10.44 11.27 3.74
CA TYR A 74 -10.72 11.02 5.17
C TYR A 74 -10.63 12.32 5.99
N GLU A 75 -11.57 12.51 6.90
CA GLU A 75 -11.43 13.54 7.94
C GLU A 75 -10.59 13.00 9.10
N THR A 76 -10.76 11.73 9.44
CA THR A 76 -10.01 11.04 10.48
C THR A 76 -9.46 9.73 9.91
N PRO A 77 -8.15 9.45 10.05
CA PRO A 77 -7.57 8.20 9.57
C PRO A 77 -8.28 6.97 10.13
N GLY A 78 -8.59 6.01 9.25
CA GLY A 78 -9.25 4.77 9.65
C GLY A 78 -10.73 4.89 10.01
N ASP A 79 -11.32 6.05 9.83
CA ASP A 79 -12.75 6.25 10.05
C ASP A 79 -13.49 6.16 8.72
N PHE A 80 -14.19 5.04 8.51
CA PHE A 80 -14.92 4.73 7.28
C PHE A 80 -16.40 5.04 7.36
N SER A 81 -16.84 5.77 8.39
CA SER A 81 -18.27 6.08 8.62
C SER A 81 -18.90 6.92 7.52
N PHE A 82 -18.09 7.64 6.73
CA PHE A 82 -18.58 8.41 5.58
C PHE A 82 -19.02 7.53 4.40
N LEU A 83 -18.55 6.27 4.33
CA LEU A 83 -18.94 5.35 3.28
C LEU A 83 -20.36 4.85 3.49
N SER A 84 -21.18 4.94 2.44
CA SER A 84 -22.53 4.41 2.46
C SER A 84 -22.92 3.92 1.06
N ASP A 85 -23.87 3.00 1.01
CA ASP A 85 -24.41 2.48 -0.25
C ASP A 85 -25.05 3.57 -1.12
N GLU A 86 -25.37 4.71 -0.51
CA GLU A 86 -25.96 5.85 -1.20
C GLU A 86 -24.90 6.70 -1.93
N ASN A 87 -23.62 6.56 -1.58
CA ASN A 87 -22.53 7.30 -2.19
C ASN A 87 -21.86 6.45 -3.28
N GLU A 88 -22.47 6.44 -4.44
CA GLU A 88 -22.04 5.57 -5.57
C GLU A 88 -20.65 5.88 -6.10
N ASP A 89 -20.14 7.11 -5.89
CA ASP A 89 -18.85 7.52 -6.46
C ASP A 89 -17.65 6.75 -5.89
N ASP A 90 -17.77 6.24 -4.67
CA ASP A 90 -16.71 5.49 -4.01
C ASP A 90 -16.72 4.00 -4.36
N PHE A 91 -17.75 3.53 -5.05
CA PHE A 91 -17.95 2.12 -5.37
C PHE A 91 -17.76 1.86 -6.87
N ASN A 92 -17.15 0.72 -7.18
CA ASN A 92 -17.07 0.24 -8.55
C ASN A 92 -18.48 -0.20 -9.00
N PRO A 93 -19.04 0.42 -10.05
CA PRO A 93 -20.41 0.10 -10.48
C PRO A 93 -20.60 -1.34 -10.97
N ASP A 94 -19.53 -2.00 -11.40
CA ASP A 94 -19.57 -3.35 -11.92
C ASP A 94 -19.51 -4.42 -10.83
N THR A 95 -18.78 -4.15 -9.73
CA THR A 95 -18.52 -5.13 -8.68
C THR A 95 -19.16 -4.79 -7.34
N GLY A 96 -19.51 -3.53 -7.10
CA GLY A 96 -19.97 -3.04 -5.81
C GLY A 96 -18.88 -2.90 -4.76
N GLU A 97 -17.62 -3.11 -5.13
CA GLU A 97 -16.48 -2.96 -4.22
C GLU A 97 -16.08 -1.51 -4.09
N VAL A 98 -15.54 -1.14 -2.92
CA VAL A 98 -14.97 0.20 -2.70
C VAL A 98 -13.61 0.27 -3.40
N MET A 99 -13.44 1.24 -4.28
CA MET A 99 -12.16 1.50 -4.95
C MET A 99 -11.25 2.23 -3.97
N LEU A 100 -10.36 1.48 -3.31
CA LEU A 100 -9.53 2.02 -2.24
C LEU A 100 -8.34 2.83 -2.75
N GLY A 101 -7.70 2.37 -3.80
CA GLY A 101 -6.62 3.12 -4.44
C GLY A 101 -5.56 2.25 -5.10
N ASP A 102 -4.48 2.94 -5.51
CA ASP A 102 -3.37 2.33 -6.24
C ASP A 102 -2.08 2.45 -5.45
N ILE A 103 -1.29 1.38 -5.50
CA ILE A 103 0.04 1.30 -4.89
C ILE A 103 1.04 1.04 -6.01
N ILE A 104 2.15 1.78 -6.01
CA ILE A 104 3.23 1.59 -6.99
C ILE A 104 4.53 1.39 -6.22
N ILE A 105 5.23 0.28 -6.50
CA ILE A 105 6.47 -0.08 -5.80
C ILE A 105 7.59 -0.25 -6.82
N SER A 106 8.77 0.31 -6.50
CA SER A 106 10.00 0.04 -7.22
C SER A 106 10.63 -1.25 -6.69
N VAL A 107 10.72 -2.27 -7.55
CA VAL A 107 11.37 -3.54 -7.19
C VAL A 107 12.86 -3.33 -6.90
N ASP A 108 13.51 -2.36 -7.58
CA ASP A 108 14.90 -2.00 -7.32
C ASP A 108 15.07 -1.50 -5.89
N LYS A 109 14.16 -0.64 -5.42
CA LYS A 109 14.21 -0.09 -4.07
C LYS A 109 13.97 -1.16 -3.00
N VAL A 110 13.10 -2.12 -3.25
CA VAL A 110 12.90 -3.25 -2.33
C VAL A 110 14.23 -3.95 -2.10
N LYS A 111 14.95 -4.26 -3.17
CA LYS A 111 16.25 -4.95 -3.10
C LYS A 111 17.33 -4.08 -2.45
N GLU A 112 17.43 -2.83 -2.86
CA GLU A 112 18.41 -1.87 -2.31
C GLU A 112 18.21 -1.67 -0.81
N GLN A 113 16.99 -1.43 -0.38
CA GLN A 113 16.66 -1.16 1.03
C GLN A 113 16.76 -2.42 1.90
N ALA A 114 16.39 -3.57 1.39
CA ALA A 114 16.58 -4.84 2.09
C ALA A 114 18.06 -5.06 2.41
N LEU A 115 18.92 -4.83 1.44
CA LEU A 115 20.36 -4.94 1.62
C LEU A 115 20.91 -3.89 2.60
N GLU A 116 20.50 -2.64 2.44
CA GLU A 116 20.94 -1.51 3.27
C GLU A 116 20.57 -1.71 4.75
N TYR A 117 19.35 -2.17 5.03
CA TYR A 117 18.85 -2.32 6.40
C TYR A 117 19.07 -3.72 6.99
N GLY A 118 19.64 -4.64 6.22
CA GLY A 118 19.88 -6.00 6.69
C GLY A 118 18.61 -6.84 6.86
N HIS A 119 17.60 -6.58 6.04
CA HIS A 119 16.34 -7.34 6.02
C HIS A 119 16.27 -8.28 4.84
N SER A 120 15.33 -9.24 4.89
CA SER A 120 14.97 -10.00 3.70
C SER A 120 14.18 -9.11 2.72
N GLU A 121 14.23 -9.44 1.44
CA GLU A 121 13.43 -8.75 0.42
C GLU A 121 11.93 -8.90 0.70
N LYS A 122 11.50 -10.07 1.16
CA LYS A 122 10.12 -10.32 1.58
C LYS A 122 9.66 -9.34 2.65
N ARG A 123 10.48 -9.12 3.65
CA ARG A 123 10.19 -8.22 4.77
C ARG A 123 10.07 -6.76 4.32
N GLU A 124 11.00 -6.31 3.48
CA GLU A 124 10.96 -4.95 2.95
C GLU A 124 9.75 -4.76 2.04
N PHE A 125 9.45 -5.71 1.18
CA PHE A 125 8.28 -5.70 0.30
C PHE A 125 6.99 -5.61 1.11
N ALA A 126 6.83 -6.48 2.11
CA ALA A 126 5.67 -6.48 3.00
C ALA A 126 5.53 -5.16 3.75
N PHE A 127 6.64 -4.59 4.22
CA PHE A 127 6.65 -3.30 4.91
C PHE A 127 6.14 -2.18 4.01
N LEU A 128 6.61 -2.10 2.77
CA LEU A 128 6.19 -1.06 1.82
C LEU A 128 4.70 -1.16 1.48
N ILE A 129 4.17 -2.38 1.32
CA ILE A 129 2.74 -2.58 1.06
C ILE A 129 1.91 -2.15 2.26
N THR A 130 2.32 -2.55 3.48
CA THR A 130 1.62 -2.16 4.71
C THR A 130 1.59 -0.64 4.87
N HIS A 131 2.73 0.01 4.67
CA HIS A 131 2.86 1.45 4.74
C HIS A 131 1.90 2.13 3.75
N SER A 132 1.88 1.65 2.52
CA SER A 132 1.01 2.18 1.47
C SER A 132 -0.48 1.95 1.79
N MET A 133 -0.83 0.75 2.29
CA MET A 133 -2.22 0.47 2.68
C MET A 133 -2.71 1.45 3.76
N LEU A 134 -1.87 1.77 4.73
CA LEU A 134 -2.24 2.74 5.76
C LEU A 134 -2.47 4.14 5.17
N HIS A 135 -1.68 4.54 4.18
CA HIS A 135 -1.96 5.78 3.45
C HIS A 135 -3.31 5.72 2.73
N LEU A 136 -3.67 4.57 2.16
CA LEU A 136 -4.97 4.40 1.51
C LEU A 136 -6.13 4.49 2.51
N PHE A 137 -5.88 4.21 3.79
CA PHE A 137 -6.85 4.37 4.88
C PHE A 137 -6.84 5.77 5.51
N GLY A 138 -6.02 6.68 4.99
CA GLY A 138 -5.97 8.06 5.45
C GLY A 138 -4.90 8.39 6.47
N TYR A 139 -4.10 7.42 6.90
CA TYR A 139 -2.97 7.69 7.81
C TYR A 139 -1.86 8.44 7.08
N ASP A 140 -1.17 9.30 7.82
CA ASP A 140 -0.05 10.06 7.31
C ASP A 140 1.04 10.15 8.38
N HIS A 141 2.21 10.70 8.02
CA HIS A 141 3.34 10.87 8.91
C HIS A 141 3.97 12.26 8.79
N MET A 142 3.15 13.25 8.46
CA MET A 142 3.58 14.66 8.33
C MET A 142 3.97 15.24 9.69
N GLU A 143 3.23 14.91 10.74
CA GLU A 143 3.50 15.32 12.11
C GLU A 143 4.05 14.14 12.92
N ALA A 144 4.85 14.43 13.97
CA ALA A 144 5.50 13.41 14.78
C ALA A 144 4.51 12.45 15.46
N ASP A 145 3.40 12.96 15.96
CA ASP A 145 2.35 12.16 16.60
C ASP A 145 1.61 11.26 15.60
N GLU A 146 1.38 11.75 14.39
CA GLU A 146 0.80 10.97 13.30
C GLU A 146 1.73 9.83 12.89
N ALA A 147 3.04 10.10 12.81
CA ALA A 147 4.04 9.09 12.47
C ALA A 147 4.08 7.96 13.49
N VAL A 148 4.00 8.27 14.78
CA VAL A 148 3.97 7.26 15.85
C VAL A 148 2.76 6.35 15.72
N VAL A 149 1.58 6.91 15.47
CA VAL A 149 0.34 6.15 15.29
C VAL A 149 0.45 5.23 14.08
N MET A 150 0.92 5.74 12.95
CA MET A 150 1.08 4.98 11.72
C MET A 150 2.08 3.82 11.90
N GLU A 151 3.21 4.08 12.53
CA GLU A 151 4.22 3.06 12.82
C GLU A 151 3.69 1.95 13.71
N GLU A 152 2.86 2.29 14.69
CA GLU A 152 2.24 1.32 15.58
C GLU A 152 1.28 0.39 14.81
N HIS A 153 0.46 0.94 13.92
CA HIS A 153 -0.42 0.14 13.05
C HIS A 153 0.39 -0.77 12.12
N GLN A 154 1.46 -0.24 11.52
CA GLN A 154 2.36 -1.04 10.68
C GLN A 154 2.91 -2.23 11.44
N ARG A 155 3.43 -1.99 12.63
CA ARG A 155 4.02 -3.04 13.46
C ARG A 155 2.99 -4.11 13.82
N LYS A 156 1.79 -3.72 14.21
CA LYS A 156 0.72 -4.67 14.57
C LYS A 156 0.31 -5.56 13.41
N ILE A 157 0.18 -4.99 12.22
CA ILE A 157 -0.19 -5.75 11.01
C ILE A 157 0.90 -6.77 10.68
N LEU A 158 2.15 -6.34 10.66
CA LEU A 158 3.27 -7.21 10.31
C LEU A 158 3.53 -8.28 11.37
N ASP A 159 3.43 -7.92 12.66
CA ASP A 159 3.59 -8.88 13.75
C ASP A 159 2.53 -9.99 13.68
N ALA A 160 1.28 -9.64 13.36
CA ALA A 160 0.20 -10.60 13.19
C ALA A 160 0.49 -11.61 12.07
N LEU A 161 1.29 -11.22 11.08
CA LEU A 161 1.70 -12.07 9.96
C LEU A 161 3.04 -12.79 10.21
N GLY A 162 3.67 -12.54 11.35
CA GLY A 162 4.98 -13.09 11.65
C GLY A 162 6.10 -12.45 10.84
N ILE A 163 5.88 -11.25 10.31
CA ILE A 163 6.85 -10.49 9.52
C ILE A 163 7.30 -9.31 10.38
N THR A 164 8.44 -9.44 11.03
CA THR A 164 8.99 -8.37 11.90
C THR A 164 10.09 -7.60 11.18
N ARG A 165 10.24 -6.34 11.53
CA ARG A 165 11.26 -5.49 10.95
C ARG A 165 12.41 -5.20 11.93
#